data_3a46bd14a6d4134565fb58a7a7f8101d
#
_entry.id   3a46bd14a6d4134565fb58a7a7f8101d
#
_cell.length_a   1.000
_cell.length_b   1.000
_cell.length_c   1.000
_cell.angle_alpha   90.00
_cell.angle_beta   90.00
_cell.angle_gamma   90.00
#
_symmetry.space_group_name_H-M   'P 1'
#
loop_
_entity.id
_entity.type
_entity.pdbx_description
1 polymer ?
#
loop_
_entity_poly.entity_id
_entity_poly.type
_entity_poly.pdbx_seq_one_letter_code
_entity_poly.pdbx_strand_id
1 'polypeptide(L)'
;MAIRALEGDLIENMKRVIFDVKGLVHPPNRIIAYPRFIPDSSGNRKRKKASYWKVYSLTERFKFLQRDLPHYVVHDPIFDTTLCEVPVEDVIKHYKPVEKLQRLRSSKSLSTLENRALQLAELLREKANLPWNALGISGSILARLSAASSDIDPIIYGSQNCLKAHAALENLLKHKRGPLRPYTQDDLKILFEFRSKDTAMNFEDFVRTESRKVMQGKFNGTDYFMRFVKSWNETSEKYGDVRYGNLGYARIRATVADDSEAIFTPCKYKVEKVTVVEGPRPAVSEIVSFRGRFCEQARANETVVAQGKVERVRDSKKNHEHFRILLGNKPSDYMVLA
;
A
#
# COMPACT_ATOMS: atom_id res chain seq x y z
N MET A 1 11.70 -14.46 19.72
CA MET A 1 11.27 -13.05 19.81
C MET A 1 10.00 -12.86 19.01
N ALA A 2 9.00 -12.17 19.54
CA ALA A 2 7.80 -11.86 18.78
C ALA A 2 8.15 -10.90 17.62
N ILE A 3 7.84 -11.30 16.38
CA ILE A 3 8.01 -10.44 15.20
C ILE A 3 6.88 -9.41 15.21
N ARG A 4 7.22 -8.14 15.31
CA ARG A 4 6.30 -7.02 15.17
C ARG A 4 6.46 -6.43 13.78
N ALA A 5 5.73 -7.01 12.81
CA ALA A 5 5.76 -6.55 11.43
C ALA A 5 4.67 -5.47 11.20
N LEU A 6 4.94 -4.53 10.30
CA LEU A 6 3.97 -3.47 9.93
C LEU A 6 3.96 -3.26 8.41
N GLU A 7 2.94 -2.53 7.97
CA GLU A 7 2.78 -2.18 6.55
C GLU A 7 4.08 -1.64 5.96
N GLY A 8 4.51 -2.27 4.86
CA GLY A 8 5.73 -1.91 4.15
C GLY A 8 6.98 -2.65 4.58
N ASP A 9 6.95 -3.41 5.67
CA ASP A 9 7.98 -4.39 5.97
C ASP A 9 7.92 -5.55 4.97
N LEU A 10 9.03 -6.27 4.81
CA LEU A 10 9.04 -7.53 4.09
C LEU A 10 9.48 -8.66 5.03
N ILE A 11 8.90 -9.85 4.84
CA ILE A 11 9.32 -11.06 5.54
C ILE A 11 9.71 -12.14 4.53
N GLU A 12 10.68 -12.97 4.88
CA GLU A 12 11.14 -14.10 4.05
C GLU A 12 10.92 -15.39 4.82
N ASN A 13 10.27 -16.38 4.18
CA ASN A 13 10.03 -17.69 4.78
C ASN A 13 11.13 -18.70 4.46
N MET A 14 11.05 -19.91 5.03
CA MET A 14 12.01 -21.00 4.81
C MET A 14 12.19 -21.37 3.34
N LYS A 15 11.15 -21.25 2.50
CA LYS A 15 11.24 -21.46 1.04
C LYS A 15 11.81 -20.26 0.27
N ARG A 16 12.35 -19.25 0.98
CA ARG A 16 12.93 -18.02 0.40
C ARG A 16 11.93 -17.14 -0.35
N VAL A 17 10.63 -17.37 -0.20
CA VAL A 17 9.61 -16.47 -0.70
C VAL A 17 9.59 -15.21 0.15
N ILE A 18 9.57 -14.04 -0.50
CA ILE A 18 9.52 -12.74 0.17
C ILE A 18 8.10 -12.21 0.06
N PHE A 19 7.52 -11.88 1.21
CA PHE A 19 6.16 -11.38 1.34
C PHE A 19 6.16 -9.89 1.71
N ASP A 20 5.20 -9.15 1.18
CA ASP A 20 4.89 -7.76 1.52
C ASP A 20 3.84 -7.74 2.63
N VAL A 21 4.21 -7.23 3.80
CA VAL A 21 3.34 -7.16 4.99
C VAL A 21 2.21 -6.16 4.75
N LYS A 22 1.00 -6.49 5.22
CA LYS A 22 -0.19 -5.67 5.07
C LYS A 22 -0.83 -5.33 6.41
N GLY A 23 -1.06 -4.03 6.60
CA GLY A 23 -1.69 -3.51 7.80
C GLY A 23 -0.79 -3.48 9.03
N LEU A 24 -1.41 -3.21 10.16
CA LEU A 24 -0.77 -3.06 11.48
C LEU A 24 -1.25 -4.11 12.47
N VAL A 25 -2.39 -4.75 12.18
CA VAL A 25 -3.04 -5.73 13.07
C VAL A 25 -2.92 -7.11 12.45
N HIS A 26 -2.40 -8.05 13.21
CA HIS A 26 -2.15 -9.40 12.76
C HIS A 26 -2.74 -10.42 13.75
N PRO A 27 -3.15 -11.62 13.27
CA PRO A 27 -3.57 -12.71 14.15
C PRO A 27 -2.43 -13.16 15.08
N PRO A 28 -2.73 -13.78 16.23
CA PRO A 28 -1.71 -14.34 17.10
C PRO A 28 -0.82 -15.35 16.36
N ASN A 29 0.50 -15.19 16.49
CA ASN A 29 1.52 -16.04 15.86
C ASN A 29 1.48 -16.12 14.33
N ARG A 30 0.78 -15.19 13.65
CA ARG A 30 0.71 -15.09 12.20
C ARG A 30 0.88 -13.65 11.75
N ILE A 31 1.34 -13.46 10.51
CA ILE A 31 1.53 -12.16 9.88
C ILE A 31 0.74 -12.12 8.58
N ILE A 32 -0.18 -11.17 8.44
CA ILE A 32 -0.89 -10.93 7.18
C ILE A 32 0.12 -10.33 6.19
N ALA A 33 0.51 -11.12 5.18
CA ALA A 33 1.48 -10.71 4.19
C ALA A 33 1.27 -11.49 2.89
N TYR A 34 1.57 -10.88 1.75
CA TYR A 34 1.34 -11.51 0.45
C TYR A 34 2.64 -11.71 -0.33
N PRO A 35 2.78 -12.82 -1.11
CA PRO A 35 3.97 -13.08 -1.91
C PRO A 35 4.28 -11.89 -2.82
N ARG A 36 5.52 -11.43 -2.78
CA ARG A 36 6.01 -10.32 -3.62
C ARG A 36 7.13 -10.76 -4.55
N PHE A 37 8.05 -11.59 -4.03
CA PHE A 37 9.11 -12.18 -4.82
C PHE A 37 9.17 -13.67 -4.52
N ILE A 38 9.04 -14.48 -5.56
CA ILE A 38 9.02 -15.94 -5.50
C ILE A 38 10.29 -16.45 -6.16
N PRO A 39 11.08 -17.34 -5.52
CA PRO A 39 12.20 -18.01 -6.16
C PRO A 39 11.73 -18.75 -7.41
N ASP A 40 12.36 -18.47 -8.55
CA ASP A 40 12.00 -19.04 -9.84
C ASP A 40 13.21 -18.94 -10.79
N SER A 41 13.62 -20.05 -11.41
CA SER A 41 14.76 -20.10 -12.32
C SER A 41 14.58 -19.21 -13.56
N SER A 42 13.34 -19.00 -14.00
CA SER A 42 12.98 -18.10 -15.12
C SER A 42 12.83 -16.65 -14.68
N GLY A 43 12.95 -16.37 -13.38
CA GLY A 43 12.72 -15.04 -12.81
C GLY A 43 13.74 -14.01 -13.29
N ASN A 44 13.24 -12.80 -13.57
CA ASN A 44 14.04 -11.67 -14.08
C ASN A 44 14.68 -10.81 -12.98
N ARG A 45 14.55 -11.17 -11.72
CA ARG A 45 15.18 -10.51 -10.58
C ARG A 45 16.24 -11.42 -10.00
N LYS A 46 17.44 -10.88 -9.72
CA LYS A 46 18.57 -11.70 -9.22
C LYS A 46 19.03 -11.23 -7.85
N ARG A 47 19.26 -12.18 -6.94
CA ARG A 47 19.88 -11.95 -5.64
C ARG A 47 20.89 -13.06 -5.37
N LYS A 48 22.19 -12.73 -5.38
CA LYS A 48 23.28 -13.71 -5.36
C LYS A 48 23.12 -14.71 -6.53
N LYS A 49 23.05 -16.01 -6.24
CA LYS A 49 22.88 -17.09 -7.23
C LYS A 49 21.42 -17.45 -7.51
N ALA A 50 20.45 -16.83 -6.82
CA ALA A 50 19.03 -17.14 -6.97
C ALA A 50 18.32 -16.10 -7.86
N SER A 51 17.44 -16.59 -8.74
CA SER A 51 16.52 -15.80 -9.52
C SER A 51 15.16 -15.76 -8.85
N TYR A 52 14.42 -14.68 -9.09
CA TYR A 52 13.11 -14.44 -8.49
C TYR A 52 12.16 -13.86 -9.54
N TRP A 53 10.91 -14.27 -9.45
CA TRP A 53 9.80 -13.65 -10.15
C TRP A 53 9.09 -12.66 -9.24
N LYS A 54 8.84 -11.42 -9.72
CA LYS A 54 8.10 -10.39 -8.98
C LYS A 54 6.61 -10.49 -9.31
N VAL A 55 5.79 -10.83 -8.32
CA VAL A 55 4.34 -11.02 -8.47
C VAL A 55 3.60 -9.73 -8.16
N TYR A 56 2.68 -9.34 -9.04
CA TYR A 56 1.86 -8.13 -8.90
C TYR A 56 0.37 -8.46 -8.65
N SER A 57 -0.19 -9.35 -9.46
CA SER A 57 -1.61 -9.70 -9.44
C SER A 57 -1.98 -10.50 -8.18
N LEU A 58 -3.10 -10.13 -7.54
CA LEU A 58 -3.65 -10.89 -6.42
C LEU A 58 -4.02 -12.32 -6.84
N THR A 59 -4.59 -12.49 -8.03
CA THR A 59 -4.95 -13.81 -8.57
C THR A 59 -3.73 -14.72 -8.67
N GLU A 60 -2.60 -14.21 -9.19
CA GLU A 60 -1.37 -14.99 -9.29
C GLU A 60 -0.78 -15.32 -7.92
N ARG A 61 -0.86 -14.39 -6.96
CA ARG A 61 -0.43 -14.62 -5.57
C ARG A 61 -1.21 -15.77 -4.94
N PHE A 62 -2.55 -15.76 -5.07
CA PHE A 62 -3.38 -16.82 -4.52
C PHE A 62 -3.20 -18.15 -5.25
N LYS A 63 -3.03 -18.16 -6.58
CA LYS A 63 -2.68 -19.39 -7.33
C LYS A 63 -1.37 -20.01 -6.82
N PHE A 64 -0.35 -19.19 -6.62
CA PHE A 64 0.92 -19.65 -6.04
C PHE A 64 0.72 -20.19 -4.62
N LEU A 65 0.03 -19.46 -3.76
CA LEU A 65 -0.21 -19.88 -2.37
C LEU A 65 -0.97 -21.20 -2.30
N GLN A 66 -2.03 -21.36 -3.06
CA GLN A 66 -2.84 -22.59 -3.09
C GLN A 66 -2.02 -23.82 -3.55
N ARG A 67 -1.10 -23.63 -4.48
CA ARG A 67 -0.23 -24.71 -4.98
C ARG A 67 0.92 -25.04 -4.03
N ASP A 68 1.64 -24.01 -3.52
CA ASP A 68 2.95 -24.22 -2.88
C ASP A 68 2.93 -24.00 -1.35
N LEU A 69 1.96 -23.24 -0.84
CA LEU A 69 1.83 -22.85 0.56
C LEU A 69 0.35 -22.80 1.01
N PRO A 70 -0.43 -23.88 0.78
CA PRO A 70 -1.88 -23.87 1.03
C PRO A 70 -2.24 -23.58 2.51
N HIS A 71 -1.37 -23.91 3.45
CA HIS A 71 -1.56 -23.65 4.89
C HIS A 71 -1.40 -22.17 5.29
N TYR A 72 -0.96 -21.30 4.37
CA TYR A 72 -0.98 -19.84 4.56
C TYR A 72 -2.30 -19.21 4.09
N VAL A 73 -3.11 -19.95 3.35
CA VAL A 73 -4.43 -19.48 2.88
C VAL A 73 -5.46 -19.79 3.94
N VAL A 74 -5.88 -18.78 4.70
CA VAL A 74 -6.74 -18.95 5.87
C VAL A 74 -7.99 -18.08 5.69
N HIS A 75 -9.17 -18.65 6.00
CA HIS A 75 -10.36 -17.82 6.21
C HIS A 75 -10.30 -17.27 7.64
N ASP A 76 -9.98 -15.99 7.76
CA ASP A 76 -9.87 -15.32 9.06
C ASP A 76 -11.26 -14.93 9.58
N PRO A 77 -11.67 -15.40 10.79
CA PRO A 77 -13.01 -15.15 11.33
C PRO A 77 -13.19 -13.72 11.87
N ILE A 78 -12.11 -12.97 12.08
CA ILE A 78 -12.16 -11.56 12.53
C ILE A 78 -12.36 -10.63 11.34
N PHE A 79 -11.64 -10.88 10.24
CA PHE A 79 -11.74 -10.10 9.01
C PHE A 79 -12.84 -10.62 8.05
N ASP A 80 -13.44 -11.78 8.33
CA ASP A 80 -14.45 -12.47 7.51
C ASP A 80 -14.04 -12.50 6.03
N THR A 81 -12.81 -12.96 5.78
CA THR A 81 -12.25 -13.03 4.44
C THR A 81 -11.07 -14.00 4.40
N THR A 82 -10.78 -14.51 3.20
CA THR A 82 -9.60 -15.35 2.97
C THR A 82 -8.36 -14.47 2.82
N LEU A 83 -7.37 -14.70 3.67
CA LEU A 83 -6.12 -13.96 3.74
C LEU A 83 -4.90 -14.89 3.52
N CYS A 84 -3.76 -14.29 3.24
CA CYS A 84 -2.47 -14.95 3.39
C CYS A 84 -1.90 -14.60 4.76
N GLU A 85 -1.83 -15.60 5.64
CA GLU A 85 -1.33 -15.50 7.00
C GLU A 85 -0.07 -16.36 7.15
N VAL A 86 1.08 -15.72 7.15
CA VAL A 86 2.38 -16.38 7.29
C VAL A 86 2.63 -16.71 8.75
N PRO A 87 2.82 -18.00 9.15
CA PRO A 87 3.21 -18.36 10.51
C PRO A 87 4.54 -17.69 10.91
N VAL A 88 4.60 -17.15 12.13
CA VAL A 88 5.81 -16.47 12.62
C VAL A 88 7.00 -17.43 12.69
N GLU A 89 6.76 -18.70 12.98
CA GLU A 89 7.77 -19.77 13.02
C GLU A 89 8.44 -20.04 11.67
N ASP A 90 7.72 -19.79 10.57
CA ASP A 90 8.26 -19.94 9.21
C ASP A 90 9.12 -18.76 8.77
N VAL A 91 9.09 -17.65 9.51
CA VAL A 91 9.81 -16.43 9.12
C VAL A 91 11.28 -16.54 9.51
N ILE A 92 12.13 -16.67 8.50
CA ILE A 92 13.59 -16.72 8.69
C ILE A 92 14.26 -15.35 8.64
N LYS A 93 13.55 -14.35 8.10
CA LYS A 93 14.08 -12.99 8.01
C LYS A 93 12.97 -11.94 7.95
N HIS A 94 13.15 -10.88 8.73
CA HIS A 94 12.34 -9.68 8.73
C HIS A 94 13.17 -8.52 8.20
N TYR A 95 12.68 -7.85 7.18
CA TYR A 95 13.32 -6.71 6.53
C TYR A 95 12.57 -5.45 6.91
N LYS A 96 13.26 -4.50 7.53
CA LYS A 96 12.69 -3.23 7.97
C LYS A 96 13.19 -2.07 7.11
N PRO A 97 12.28 -1.26 6.54
CA PRO A 97 12.62 -0.14 5.67
C PRO A 97 13.57 0.88 6.33
N VAL A 98 13.36 1.18 7.60
CA VAL A 98 14.23 2.12 8.35
C VAL A 98 15.65 1.60 8.45
N GLU A 99 15.85 0.32 8.78
CA GLU A 99 17.18 -0.29 8.82
C GLU A 99 17.85 -0.31 7.44
N LYS A 100 17.05 -0.51 6.36
CA LYS A 100 17.60 -0.44 5.00
C LYS A 100 18.13 0.96 4.71
N LEU A 101 17.37 2.01 5.02
CA LEU A 101 17.83 3.38 4.81
C LEU A 101 19.07 3.70 5.64
N GLN A 102 19.15 3.27 6.89
CA GLN A 102 20.37 3.42 7.73
C GLN A 102 21.58 2.76 7.06
N ARG A 103 21.42 1.56 6.49
CA ARG A 103 22.51 0.87 5.76
C ARG A 103 22.91 1.61 4.49
N LEU A 104 21.97 2.20 3.75
CA LEU A 104 22.30 3.02 2.58
C LEU A 104 23.15 4.22 2.98
N ARG A 105 22.80 4.91 4.07
CA ARG A 105 23.53 6.07 4.58
C ARG A 105 24.97 5.75 5.02
N SER A 106 25.22 4.55 5.53
CA SER A 106 26.55 4.12 5.97
C SER A 106 27.36 3.39 4.91
N SER A 107 26.77 3.15 3.72
CA SER A 107 27.44 2.40 2.65
C SER A 107 28.41 3.27 1.88
N LYS A 108 29.63 2.73 1.63
CA LYS A 108 30.65 3.38 0.79
C LYS A 108 30.40 3.19 -0.71
N SER A 109 29.51 2.27 -1.09
CA SER A 109 29.20 1.96 -2.49
C SER A 109 27.70 1.69 -2.63
N LEU A 110 27.04 2.50 -3.43
CA LEU A 110 25.62 2.41 -3.74
C LEU A 110 25.43 2.25 -5.24
N SER A 111 24.46 1.43 -5.65
CA SER A 111 23.97 1.45 -7.03
C SER A 111 23.32 2.81 -7.36
N THR A 112 23.18 3.13 -8.64
CA THR A 112 22.49 4.37 -9.08
C THR A 112 21.11 4.51 -8.46
N LEU A 113 20.34 3.43 -8.41
CA LEU A 113 19.00 3.43 -7.81
C LEU A 113 19.04 3.65 -6.29
N GLU A 114 19.96 2.99 -5.58
CA GLU A 114 20.12 3.16 -4.14
C GLU A 114 20.59 4.59 -3.80
N ASN A 115 21.46 5.17 -4.62
CA ASN A 115 21.90 6.56 -4.45
C ASN A 115 20.73 7.53 -4.64
N ARG A 116 19.91 7.35 -5.70
CA ARG A 116 18.69 8.15 -5.89
C ARG A 116 17.70 8.00 -4.74
N ALA A 117 17.52 6.78 -4.21
CA ALA A 117 16.65 6.54 -3.06
C ALA A 117 17.15 7.27 -1.81
N LEU A 118 18.46 7.28 -1.58
CA LEU A 118 19.07 8.02 -0.47
C LEU A 118 18.89 9.54 -0.64
N GLN A 119 19.18 10.08 -1.83
CA GLN A 119 19.00 11.51 -2.15
C GLN A 119 17.54 11.96 -1.97
N LEU A 120 16.57 11.13 -2.38
CA LEU A 120 15.14 11.44 -2.16
C LEU A 120 14.81 11.46 -0.66
N ALA A 121 15.33 10.51 0.12
CA ALA A 121 15.11 10.46 1.55
C ALA A 121 15.76 11.66 2.28
N GLU A 122 16.95 12.08 1.86
CA GLU A 122 17.63 13.26 2.38
C GLU A 122 16.88 14.56 2.08
N LEU A 123 16.40 14.70 0.83
CA LEU A 123 15.57 15.84 0.41
C LEU A 123 14.29 15.95 1.26
N LEU A 124 13.58 14.83 1.42
CA LEU A 124 12.35 14.79 2.23
C LEU A 124 12.64 15.09 3.70
N ARG A 125 13.72 14.52 4.24
CA ARG A 125 14.13 14.80 5.61
C ARG A 125 14.38 16.28 5.83
N GLU A 126 15.11 16.92 4.93
CA GLU A 126 15.42 18.35 5.01
C GLU A 126 14.16 19.21 4.87
N LYS A 127 13.37 18.98 3.80
CA LYS A 127 12.22 19.84 3.46
C LYS A 127 11.04 19.70 4.40
N ALA A 128 10.87 18.52 5.02
CA ALA A 128 9.78 18.24 5.96
C ALA A 128 10.26 18.20 7.43
N ASN A 129 11.53 18.44 7.68
CA ASN A 129 12.15 18.35 9.03
C ASN A 129 11.81 17.02 9.73
N LEU A 130 12.12 15.91 9.07
CA LEU A 130 11.80 14.57 9.58
C LEU A 130 12.98 13.95 10.34
N PRO A 131 12.72 13.19 11.41
CA PRO A 131 13.76 12.38 12.04
C PRO A 131 14.06 11.15 11.17
N TRP A 132 15.31 10.68 11.15
CA TRP A 132 15.74 9.54 10.35
C TRP A 132 14.99 8.23 10.67
N ASN A 133 14.55 8.04 11.90
CA ASN A 133 13.79 6.86 12.31
C ASN A 133 12.33 6.86 11.82
N ALA A 134 11.85 7.96 11.25
CA ALA A 134 10.55 8.03 10.58
C ALA A 134 10.64 7.74 9.08
N LEU A 135 11.85 7.59 8.52
CA LEU A 135 12.09 7.39 7.09
C LEU A 135 12.59 5.97 6.82
N GLY A 136 12.11 5.36 5.75
CA GLY A 136 12.56 4.06 5.30
C GLY A 136 12.52 3.91 3.78
N ILE A 137 13.18 2.86 3.27
CA ILE A 137 13.12 2.44 1.87
C ILE A 137 12.66 0.99 1.82
N SER A 138 11.53 0.77 1.16
CA SER A 138 10.88 -0.54 0.99
C SER A 138 11.13 -1.16 -0.40
N GLY A 139 10.20 -2.00 -0.84
CA GLY A 139 10.13 -2.55 -2.19
C GLY A 139 11.34 -3.36 -2.61
N SER A 140 11.69 -3.24 -3.89
CA SER A 140 12.78 -4.03 -4.49
C SER A 140 14.16 -3.71 -3.93
N ILE A 141 14.37 -2.46 -3.50
CA ILE A 141 15.63 -2.04 -2.85
C ILE A 141 15.78 -2.72 -1.49
N LEU A 142 14.71 -2.80 -0.69
CA LEU A 142 14.71 -3.49 0.61
C LEU A 142 15.01 -4.99 0.44
N ALA A 143 14.36 -5.63 -0.54
CA ALA A 143 14.54 -7.05 -0.86
C ALA A 143 15.91 -7.37 -1.48
N ARG A 144 16.68 -6.38 -1.94
CA ARG A 144 17.89 -6.53 -2.78
C ARG A 144 17.59 -7.27 -4.09
N LEU A 145 16.45 -6.93 -4.71
CA LEU A 145 15.94 -7.51 -5.95
C LEU A 145 15.56 -6.43 -6.96
N SER A 146 16.20 -5.27 -6.88
CA SER A 146 16.02 -4.17 -7.82
C SER A 146 16.59 -4.52 -9.20
N ALA A 147 15.97 -3.96 -10.25
CA ALA A 147 16.45 -3.95 -11.61
C ALA A 147 16.57 -2.49 -12.09
N ALA A 148 17.11 -2.27 -13.27
CA ALA A 148 17.27 -0.92 -13.83
C ALA A 148 15.96 -0.13 -13.95
N SER A 149 14.84 -0.83 -14.22
CA SER A 149 13.49 -0.28 -14.28
C SER A 149 12.74 -0.24 -12.95
N SER A 150 13.42 -0.45 -11.82
CA SER A 150 12.76 -0.41 -10.52
C SER A 150 12.49 1.02 -10.09
N ASP A 151 11.34 1.18 -9.46
CA ASP A 151 10.90 2.36 -8.74
C ASP A 151 11.59 2.50 -7.37
N ILE A 152 11.48 3.68 -6.80
CA ILE A 152 11.87 3.97 -5.42
C ILE A 152 10.59 3.90 -4.58
N ASP A 153 10.59 3.07 -3.53
CA ASP A 153 9.47 2.91 -2.58
C ASP A 153 9.81 3.53 -1.20
N PRO A 154 9.82 4.87 -1.04
CA PRO A 154 10.04 5.48 0.26
C PRO A 154 8.84 5.23 1.16
N ILE A 155 9.12 5.12 2.46
CA ILE A 155 8.10 4.98 3.50
C ILE A 155 8.33 6.04 4.57
N ILE A 156 7.22 6.66 5.01
CA ILE A 156 7.22 7.59 6.13
C ILE A 156 6.32 7.03 7.22
N TYR A 157 6.83 7.06 8.46
CA TYR A 157 6.12 6.56 9.63
C TYR A 157 5.70 7.67 10.58
N GLY A 158 4.48 7.53 11.11
CA GLY A 158 3.87 8.47 12.05
C GLY A 158 3.06 9.56 11.37
N SER A 159 1.80 9.74 11.82
CA SER A 159 0.82 10.62 11.17
C SER A 159 1.33 12.04 10.97
N GLN A 160 1.95 12.64 11.98
CA GLN A 160 2.50 13.99 11.89
C GLN A 160 3.66 14.10 10.89
N ASN A 161 4.55 13.10 10.87
CA ASN A 161 5.64 13.04 9.90
C ASN A 161 5.10 12.86 8.46
N CYS A 162 4.08 12.02 8.30
CA CYS A 162 3.42 11.79 7.01
C CYS A 162 2.80 13.09 6.46
N LEU A 163 2.06 13.83 7.28
CA LEU A 163 1.46 15.11 6.89
C LEU A 163 2.52 16.15 6.50
N LYS A 164 3.61 16.27 7.27
CA LYS A 164 4.74 17.14 6.94
C LYS A 164 5.40 16.76 5.61
N ALA A 165 5.65 15.46 5.41
CA ALA A 165 6.25 14.96 4.18
C ALA A 165 5.34 15.18 2.97
N HIS A 166 4.03 14.94 3.12
CA HIS A 166 3.05 15.17 2.07
C HIS A 166 3.02 16.66 1.64
N ALA A 167 2.93 17.59 2.60
CA ALA A 167 2.97 19.02 2.32
C ALA A 167 4.30 19.46 1.66
N ALA A 168 5.43 18.89 2.09
CA ALA A 168 6.72 19.17 1.47
C ALA A 168 6.78 18.66 0.01
N LEU A 169 6.28 17.45 -0.27
CA LEU A 169 6.17 16.91 -1.62
C LEU A 169 5.30 17.79 -2.52
N GLU A 170 4.13 18.20 -2.02
CA GLU A 170 3.24 19.08 -2.78
C GLU A 170 3.96 20.39 -3.17
N ASN A 171 4.70 20.98 -2.23
CA ASN A 171 5.49 22.18 -2.53
C ASN A 171 6.62 21.91 -3.52
N LEU A 172 7.35 20.79 -3.37
CA LEU A 172 8.45 20.43 -4.26
C LEU A 172 7.96 20.17 -5.70
N LEU A 173 6.79 19.57 -5.88
CA LEU A 173 6.21 19.29 -7.20
C LEU A 173 5.73 20.56 -7.93
N LYS A 174 5.50 21.69 -7.24
CA LYS A 174 5.20 22.99 -7.85
C LYS A 174 6.44 23.62 -8.52
N HIS A 175 7.64 23.20 -8.17
CA HIS A 175 8.89 23.76 -8.71
C HIS A 175 9.31 23.06 -10.01
N LYS A 176 9.05 23.68 -11.16
CA LYS A 176 9.31 23.12 -12.52
C LYS A 176 10.77 22.71 -12.77
N ARG A 177 11.75 23.30 -12.07
CA ARG A 177 13.19 23.02 -12.21
C ARG A 177 13.76 22.14 -11.09
N GLY A 178 12.90 21.56 -10.25
CA GLY A 178 13.31 20.68 -9.15
C GLY A 178 13.63 19.25 -9.63
N PRO A 179 14.21 18.43 -8.74
CA PRO A 179 14.49 17.03 -9.02
C PRO A 179 13.22 16.17 -9.06
N LEU A 180 12.10 16.65 -8.47
CA LEU A 180 10.80 16.02 -8.45
C LEU A 180 9.89 16.62 -9.53
N ARG A 181 9.16 15.76 -10.23
CA ARG A 181 8.10 16.18 -11.14
C ARG A 181 6.90 15.24 -11.09
N PRO A 182 5.68 15.75 -11.33
CA PRO A 182 4.51 14.88 -11.51
C PRO A 182 4.66 14.03 -12.78
N TYR A 183 3.83 13.02 -12.92
CA TYR A 183 3.72 12.25 -14.16
C TYR A 183 3.19 13.13 -15.30
N THR A 184 3.82 13.01 -16.47
CA THR A 184 3.30 13.54 -17.74
C THR A 184 2.17 12.63 -18.26
N GLN A 185 1.49 13.06 -19.32
CA GLN A 185 0.47 12.20 -19.94
C GLN A 185 1.06 10.87 -20.47
N ASP A 186 2.29 10.88 -20.98
CA ASP A 186 2.95 9.65 -21.45
C ASP A 186 3.33 8.74 -20.27
N ASP A 187 3.82 9.30 -19.16
CA ASP A 187 4.04 8.54 -17.93
C ASP A 187 2.72 7.90 -17.42
N LEU A 188 1.61 8.65 -17.51
CA LEU A 188 0.30 8.15 -17.09
C LEU A 188 -0.25 7.05 -18.01
N LYS A 189 0.02 7.10 -19.33
CA LYS A 189 -0.32 6.00 -20.25
C LYS A 189 0.37 4.70 -19.84
N ILE A 190 1.69 4.76 -19.60
CA ILE A 190 2.49 3.60 -19.16
C ILE A 190 1.96 3.07 -17.82
N LEU A 191 1.65 3.96 -16.89
CA LEU A 191 1.11 3.58 -15.58
C LEU A 191 -0.29 2.95 -15.70
N PHE A 192 -1.13 3.45 -16.61
CA PHE A 192 -2.45 2.90 -16.90
C PHE A 192 -2.36 1.49 -17.48
N GLU A 193 -1.51 1.25 -18.47
CA GLU A 193 -1.29 -0.08 -19.06
C GLU A 193 -0.88 -1.11 -18.00
N PHE A 194 -0.14 -0.67 -16.99
CA PHE A 194 0.23 -1.54 -15.87
C PHE A 194 -0.94 -1.76 -14.88
N ARG A 195 -1.68 -0.70 -14.50
CA ARG A 195 -2.70 -0.76 -13.43
C ARG A 195 -4.04 -1.30 -13.91
N SER A 196 -4.42 -1.09 -15.17
CA SER A 196 -5.68 -1.57 -15.76
C SER A 196 -5.81 -3.10 -15.79
N LYS A 197 -4.70 -3.82 -15.69
CA LYS A 197 -4.67 -5.30 -15.62
C LYS A 197 -5.36 -5.88 -14.39
N ASP A 198 -5.49 -5.09 -13.32
CA ASP A 198 -6.10 -5.53 -12.05
C ASP A 198 -6.95 -4.44 -11.35
N THR A 199 -7.42 -3.43 -12.11
CA THR A 199 -8.40 -2.43 -11.65
C THR A 199 -9.23 -1.94 -12.83
N ALA A 200 -10.54 -2.17 -12.78
CA ALA A 200 -11.47 -1.75 -13.82
C ALA A 200 -11.65 -0.23 -13.78
N MET A 201 -11.08 0.47 -14.77
CA MET A 201 -11.16 1.92 -14.90
C MET A 201 -10.85 2.29 -16.35
N ASN A 202 -11.52 3.30 -16.92
CA ASN A 202 -11.13 3.86 -18.21
C ASN A 202 -9.95 4.83 -18.07
N PHE A 203 -9.30 5.18 -19.18
CA PHE A 203 -8.11 6.02 -19.17
C PHE A 203 -8.39 7.46 -18.73
N GLU A 204 -9.53 8.01 -19.08
CA GLU A 204 -9.92 9.38 -18.75
C GLU A 204 -10.10 9.57 -17.25
N ASP A 205 -10.87 8.69 -16.61
CA ASP A 205 -11.06 8.66 -15.14
C ASP A 205 -9.72 8.42 -14.42
N PHE A 206 -8.86 7.57 -14.99
CA PHE A 206 -7.53 7.34 -14.47
C PHE A 206 -6.68 8.60 -14.46
N VAL A 207 -6.58 9.30 -15.60
CA VAL A 207 -5.80 10.55 -15.72
C VAL A 207 -6.35 11.62 -14.78
N ARG A 208 -7.66 11.75 -14.68
CA ARG A 208 -8.35 12.72 -13.83
C ARG A 208 -7.95 12.61 -12.35
N THR A 209 -7.68 11.41 -11.87
CA THR A 209 -7.27 11.15 -10.49
C THR A 209 -5.75 11.08 -10.31
N GLU A 210 -5.05 10.32 -11.17
CA GLU A 210 -3.62 10.05 -10.99
C GLU A 210 -2.72 11.26 -11.24
N SER A 211 -3.14 12.20 -12.13
CA SER A 211 -2.37 13.41 -12.43
C SER A 211 -2.21 14.37 -11.24
N ARG A 212 -3.08 14.27 -10.25
CA ARG A 212 -3.11 15.17 -9.09
C ARG A 212 -2.52 14.56 -7.82
N LYS A 213 -2.10 13.30 -7.86
CA LYS A 213 -1.49 12.61 -6.71
C LYS A 213 -0.08 13.11 -6.46
N VAL A 214 0.19 13.40 -5.21
CA VAL A 214 1.47 13.93 -4.74
C VAL A 214 2.44 12.80 -4.36
N MET A 215 1.88 11.68 -3.86
CA MET A 215 2.68 10.56 -3.37
C MET A 215 3.40 9.74 -4.46
N GLN A 216 3.23 10.11 -5.73
CA GLN A 216 3.87 9.45 -6.87
C GLN A 216 4.36 10.44 -7.91
N GLY A 217 5.34 10.05 -8.71
CA GLY A 217 5.92 10.89 -9.74
C GLY A 217 7.32 10.42 -10.12
N LYS A 218 8.16 11.33 -10.60
CA LYS A 218 9.55 11.02 -10.88
C LYS A 218 10.52 11.88 -10.06
N PHE A 219 11.57 11.25 -9.57
CA PHE A 219 12.70 11.87 -8.91
C PHE A 219 13.97 11.61 -9.73
N ASN A 220 14.59 12.66 -10.28
CA ASN A 220 15.75 12.54 -11.18
C ASN A 220 15.52 11.46 -12.28
N GLY A 221 14.32 11.44 -12.87
CA GLY A 221 13.94 10.51 -13.94
C GLY A 221 13.52 9.11 -13.49
N THR A 222 13.67 8.77 -12.20
CA THR A 222 13.22 7.48 -11.62
C THR A 222 11.84 7.61 -11.02
N ASP A 223 10.95 6.63 -11.29
CA ASP A 223 9.65 6.58 -10.67
C ASP A 223 9.77 6.42 -9.15
N TYR A 224 8.91 7.12 -8.41
CA TYR A 224 8.76 6.89 -6.97
C TYR A 224 7.29 6.69 -6.62
N PHE A 225 7.07 5.88 -5.59
CA PHE A 225 5.77 5.72 -4.95
C PHE A 225 5.94 5.80 -3.44
N MET A 226 5.52 6.94 -2.85
CA MET A 226 5.59 7.19 -1.41
C MET A 226 4.51 6.43 -0.68
N ARG A 227 4.85 5.82 0.46
CA ARG A 227 3.89 5.20 1.35
C ARG A 227 3.90 5.90 2.70
N PHE A 228 2.72 6.26 3.17
CA PHE A 228 2.50 6.89 4.47
C PHE A 228 1.84 5.89 5.41
N VAL A 229 2.47 5.63 6.56
CA VAL A 229 2.05 4.59 7.50
C VAL A 229 2.01 5.16 8.90
N LYS A 230 0.92 4.89 9.62
CA LYS A 230 0.81 5.26 11.04
C LYS A 230 1.83 4.48 11.87
N SER A 231 2.35 5.08 12.92
CA SER A 231 3.26 4.41 13.84
C SER A 231 2.51 3.46 14.78
N TRP A 232 3.22 2.49 15.36
CA TRP A 232 2.65 1.55 16.32
C TRP A 232 1.98 2.20 17.54
N ASN A 233 2.50 3.33 18.00
CA ASN A 233 1.95 4.06 19.15
C ASN A 233 0.69 4.87 18.81
N GLU A 234 0.33 4.96 17.54
CA GLU A 234 -0.88 5.66 17.08
C GLU A 234 -2.07 4.70 16.90
N THR A 235 -1.85 3.40 17.06
CA THR A 235 -2.93 2.42 17.06
C THR A 235 -2.90 1.62 18.36
N SER A 236 -4.03 1.59 19.04
CA SER A 236 -4.27 0.72 20.21
C SER A 236 -5.05 -0.54 19.84
N GLU A 237 -5.39 -0.70 18.57
CA GLU A 237 -6.18 -1.83 18.06
C GLU A 237 -5.36 -3.11 18.11
N LYS A 238 -5.94 -4.14 18.73
CA LYS A 238 -5.43 -5.51 18.75
C LYS A 238 -6.32 -6.39 17.88
N TYR A 239 -5.78 -7.49 17.44
CA TYR A 239 -6.56 -8.50 16.72
C TYR A 239 -7.77 -8.95 17.54
N GLY A 240 -8.96 -8.84 16.94
CA GLY A 240 -10.25 -9.17 17.56
C GLY A 240 -10.94 -8.00 18.26
N ASP A 241 -10.30 -6.85 18.47
CA ASP A 241 -10.96 -5.65 19.01
C ASP A 241 -12.04 -5.12 18.05
N VAL A 242 -11.74 -5.17 16.76
CA VAL A 242 -12.66 -4.84 15.68
C VAL A 242 -12.94 -6.09 14.86
N ARG A 243 -14.22 -6.37 14.61
CA ARG A 243 -14.68 -7.49 13.79
C ARG A 243 -15.34 -7.00 12.53
N TYR A 244 -15.10 -7.71 11.45
CA TYR A 244 -15.63 -7.38 10.13
C TYR A 244 -16.58 -8.47 9.67
N GLY A 245 -17.72 -8.11 9.10
CA GLY A 245 -18.68 -9.04 8.53
C GLY A 245 -18.92 -8.74 7.06
N ASN A 246 -18.75 -9.73 6.19
CA ASN A 246 -18.95 -9.59 4.75
C ASN A 246 -20.44 -9.57 4.41
N LEU A 247 -20.91 -8.52 3.75
CA LEU A 247 -22.29 -8.36 3.29
C LEU A 247 -22.45 -8.46 1.77
N GLY A 248 -21.41 -8.88 1.07
CA GLY A 248 -21.40 -8.97 -0.40
C GLY A 248 -20.71 -7.77 -1.05
N TYR A 249 -21.11 -7.44 -2.28
CA TYR A 249 -20.52 -6.36 -3.08
C TYR A 249 -21.58 -5.31 -3.43
N ALA A 250 -21.21 -4.05 -3.41
CA ALA A 250 -22.06 -2.95 -3.84
C ALA A 250 -21.31 -1.97 -4.73
N ARG A 251 -22.10 -1.27 -5.56
CA ARG A 251 -21.71 -0.06 -6.25
C ARG A 251 -22.50 1.11 -5.66
N ILE A 252 -21.76 2.11 -5.20
CA ILE A 252 -22.33 3.30 -4.56
C ILE A 252 -21.91 4.57 -5.27
N ARG A 253 -22.74 5.61 -5.18
CA ARG A 253 -22.41 7.00 -5.44
C ARG A 253 -22.43 7.73 -4.09
N ALA A 254 -21.40 8.51 -3.78
CA ALA A 254 -21.27 9.17 -2.49
C ALA A 254 -20.48 10.48 -2.60
N THR A 255 -20.67 11.39 -1.69
CA THR A 255 -19.81 12.57 -1.51
C THR A 255 -18.77 12.28 -0.43
N VAL A 256 -17.50 12.60 -0.69
CA VAL A 256 -16.44 12.51 0.31
C VAL A 256 -16.63 13.64 1.31
N ALA A 257 -16.89 13.30 2.56
CA ALA A 257 -17.02 14.26 3.66
C ALA A 257 -15.68 14.62 4.31
N ASP A 258 -14.74 13.64 4.36
CA ASP A 258 -13.43 13.81 5.00
C ASP A 258 -12.41 12.90 4.31
N ASP A 259 -11.33 13.49 3.80
CA ASP A 259 -10.20 12.82 3.14
C ASP A 259 -8.90 12.91 3.94
N SER A 260 -8.95 13.31 5.20
CA SER A 260 -7.77 13.48 6.06
C SER A 260 -6.92 12.22 6.21
N GLU A 261 -7.53 11.04 6.02
CA GLU A 261 -6.85 9.73 6.03
C GLU A 261 -6.59 9.16 4.62
N ALA A 262 -6.85 9.92 3.57
CA ALA A 262 -6.69 9.46 2.18
C ALA A 262 -5.25 9.18 1.75
N ILE A 263 -4.27 9.78 2.42
CA ILE A 263 -2.84 9.60 2.11
C ILE A 263 -2.24 8.34 2.73
N PHE A 264 -2.85 7.79 3.79
CA PHE A 264 -2.28 6.67 4.53
C PHE A 264 -2.48 5.31 3.85
N THR A 265 -1.72 4.31 4.28
CA THR A 265 -2.00 2.91 3.94
C THR A 265 -2.27 2.16 5.25
N PRO A 266 -3.51 1.67 5.47
CA PRO A 266 -4.69 1.79 4.59
C PRO A 266 -5.20 3.23 4.46
N CYS A 267 -5.70 3.59 3.25
CA CYS A 267 -6.40 4.85 3.05
C CYS A 267 -7.87 4.73 3.46
N LYS A 268 -8.42 5.85 3.93
CA LYS A 268 -9.80 5.95 4.36
C LYS A 268 -10.42 7.27 3.91
N TYR A 269 -11.66 7.18 3.44
CA TYR A 269 -12.51 8.32 3.10
C TYR A 269 -13.81 8.20 3.88
N LYS A 270 -14.18 9.21 4.66
CA LYS A 270 -15.54 9.29 5.19
C LYS A 270 -16.46 9.80 4.09
N VAL A 271 -17.64 9.21 4.00
CA VAL A 271 -18.59 9.54 2.95
C VAL A 271 -19.97 9.85 3.52
N GLU A 272 -20.67 10.71 2.80
CA GLU A 272 -22.05 11.12 3.06
C GLU A 272 -22.87 11.10 1.77
N LYS A 273 -24.18 11.35 1.87
CA LYS A 273 -25.12 11.40 0.72
C LYS A 273 -24.99 10.14 -0.16
N VAL A 274 -24.86 8.98 0.50
CA VAL A 274 -24.62 7.71 -0.16
C VAL A 274 -25.90 7.22 -0.84
N THR A 275 -25.79 6.94 -2.12
CA THR A 275 -26.81 6.25 -2.92
C THR A 275 -26.26 4.91 -3.38
N VAL A 276 -26.91 3.82 -3.00
CA VAL A 276 -26.53 2.48 -3.48
C VAL A 276 -27.15 2.27 -4.86
N VAL A 277 -26.26 2.13 -5.86
CA VAL A 277 -26.65 1.90 -7.26
C VAL A 277 -26.96 0.41 -7.46
N GLU A 278 -26.17 -0.48 -6.85
CA GLU A 278 -26.31 -1.92 -7.00
C GLU A 278 -25.81 -2.64 -5.73
N GLY A 279 -26.46 -3.73 -5.35
CA GLY A 279 -26.08 -4.58 -4.21
C GLY A 279 -26.78 -4.23 -2.90
N PRO A 280 -26.25 -4.72 -1.75
CA PRO A 280 -26.81 -4.47 -0.42
C PRO A 280 -26.78 -2.98 -0.06
N ARG A 281 -27.78 -2.54 0.71
CA ARG A 281 -28.06 -1.10 1.01
C ARG A 281 -27.87 -0.74 2.48
N PRO A 282 -26.74 -1.04 3.14
CA PRO A 282 -26.49 -0.51 4.47
C PRO A 282 -26.16 1.00 4.42
N ALA A 283 -26.20 1.64 5.57
CA ALA A 283 -25.76 3.03 5.73
C ALA A 283 -24.22 3.11 5.69
N VAL A 284 -23.64 3.04 4.49
CA VAL A 284 -22.18 3.13 4.31
C VAL A 284 -21.69 4.52 4.72
N SER A 285 -20.66 4.57 5.58
CA SER A 285 -20.04 5.81 6.06
C SER A 285 -18.56 5.94 5.71
N GLU A 286 -17.93 4.88 5.19
CA GLU A 286 -16.51 4.88 4.85
C GLU A 286 -16.22 4.10 3.55
N ILE A 287 -15.18 4.55 2.83
CA ILE A 287 -14.50 3.78 1.77
C ILE A 287 -13.07 3.58 2.22
N VAL A 288 -12.56 2.33 2.18
CA VAL A 288 -11.24 1.96 2.70
C VAL A 288 -10.49 1.11 1.68
N SER A 289 -9.16 1.24 1.61
CA SER A 289 -8.32 0.33 0.85
C SER A 289 -6.94 0.14 1.48
N PHE A 290 -6.44 -1.11 1.47
CA PHE A 290 -5.06 -1.45 1.81
C PHE A 290 -4.11 -1.37 0.60
N ARG A 291 -4.60 -0.92 -0.56
CA ARG A 291 -3.79 -0.76 -1.77
C ARG A 291 -3.47 0.70 -2.01
N GLY A 292 -2.19 1.05 -1.99
CA GLY A 292 -1.71 2.42 -2.17
C GLY A 292 -2.24 3.15 -3.41
N ARG A 293 -2.64 2.40 -4.48
CA ARG A 293 -3.24 3.02 -5.68
C ARG A 293 -4.55 3.76 -5.40
N PHE A 294 -5.25 3.44 -4.31
CA PHE A 294 -6.47 4.13 -3.90
C PHE A 294 -6.21 5.30 -2.94
N CYS A 295 -4.96 5.54 -2.54
CA CYS A 295 -4.60 6.76 -1.83
C CYS A 295 -4.75 7.98 -2.74
N GLU A 296 -5.11 9.12 -2.15
CA GLU A 296 -5.34 10.41 -2.87
C GLU A 296 -6.31 10.30 -4.06
N GLN A 297 -7.25 9.36 -4.01
CA GLN A 297 -8.18 9.09 -5.12
C GLN A 297 -9.27 10.16 -5.24
N ALA A 298 -9.70 10.73 -4.12
CA ALA A 298 -10.67 11.80 -4.06
C ALA A 298 -10.35 12.76 -2.92
N ARG A 299 -10.94 13.96 -2.97
CA ARG A 299 -10.83 15.01 -1.96
C ARG A 299 -12.18 15.30 -1.32
N ALA A 300 -12.17 15.95 -0.16
CA ALA A 300 -13.41 16.42 0.49
C ALA A 300 -14.28 17.24 -0.47
N ASN A 301 -15.58 17.06 -0.37
CA ASN A 301 -16.63 17.62 -1.23
C ASN A 301 -16.70 17.07 -2.66
N GLU A 302 -15.83 16.15 -3.07
CA GLU A 302 -15.94 15.50 -4.36
C GLU A 302 -16.93 14.32 -4.31
N THR A 303 -17.69 14.16 -5.39
CA THR A 303 -18.57 13.00 -5.57
C THR A 303 -17.81 11.89 -6.26
N VAL A 304 -17.97 10.67 -5.74
CA VAL A 304 -17.33 9.46 -6.27
C VAL A 304 -18.33 8.38 -6.59
N VAL A 305 -17.96 7.52 -7.54
CA VAL A 305 -18.58 6.20 -7.72
C VAL A 305 -17.57 5.17 -7.31
N ALA A 306 -17.94 4.31 -6.37
CA ALA A 306 -17.08 3.25 -5.86
C ALA A 306 -17.79 1.89 -5.91
N GLN A 307 -17.05 0.85 -6.28
CA GLN A 307 -17.50 -0.53 -6.27
C GLN A 307 -16.52 -1.40 -5.49
N GLY A 308 -17.03 -2.15 -4.51
CA GLY A 308 -16.19 -3.01 -3.68
C GLY A 308 -16.98 -3.89 -2.72
N LYS A 309 -16.26 -4.57 -1.85
CA LYS A 309 -16.83 -5.42 -0.80
C LYS A 309 -17.49 -4.54 0.26
N VAL A 310 -18.73 -4.84 0.60
CA VAL A 310 -19.43 -4.21 1.73
C VAL A 310 -19.08 -4.95 3.00
N GLU A 311 -18.62 -4.23 4.00
CA GLU A 311 -18.30 -4.78 5.31
C GLU A 311 -19.07 -4.06 6.41
N ARG A 312 -19.61 -4.87 7.34
CA ARG A 312 -20.05 -4.40 8.65
C ARG A 312 -18.84 -4.39 9.58
N VAL A 313 -18.58 -3.28 10.22
CA VAL A 313 -17.46 -3.07 11.15
C VAL A 313 -18.01 -2.90 12.56
N ARG A 314 -17.58 -3.76 13.48
CA ARG A 314 -17.95 -3.73 14.89
C ARG A 314 -16.72 -3.50 15.75
N ASP A 315 -16.62 -2.34 16.37
CA ASP A 315 -15.60 -2.00 17.37
C ASP A 315 -16.15 -2.31 18.76
N SER A 316 -15.68 -3.41 19.35
CA SER A 316 -16.14 -3.88 20.66
C SER A 316 -15.73 -2.95 21.82
N LYS A 317 -14.59 -2.24 21.66
CA LYS A 317 -14.08 -1.31 22.69
C LYS A 317 -14.88 0.00 22.75
N LYS A 318 -15.31 0.47 21.57
CA LYS A 318 -16.06 1.72 21.45
C LYS A 318 -17.57 1.49 21.47
N ASN A 319 -18.01 0.23 21.48
CA ASN A 319 -19.42 -0.15 21.29
C ASN A 319 -20.03 0.56 20.07
N HIS A 320 -19.33 0.51 18.96
CA HIS A 320 -19.70 1.22 17.73
C HIS A 320 -19.78 0.26 16.55
N GLU A 321 -20.83 0.41 15.76
CA GLU A 321 -21.01 -0.34 14.51
C GLU A 321 -21.22 0.64 13.36
N HIS A 322 -20.59 0.37 12.22
CA HIS A 322 -20.80 1.09 10.97
C HIS A 322 -20.56 0.18 9.75
N PHE A 323 -20.80 0.71 8.55
CA PHE A 323 -20.59 -0.02 7.31
C PHE A 323 -19.60 0.73 6.41
N ARG A 324 -18.77 -0.06 5.70
CA ARG A 324 -17.78 0.48 4.78
C ARG A 324 -17.74 -0.27 3.45
N ILE A 325 -17.20 0.38 2.42
CA ILE A 325 -16.76 -0.27 1.18
C ILE A 325 -15.26 -0.54 1.29
N LEU A 326 -14.85 -1.80 1.15
CA LEU A 326 -13.45 -2.19 1.06
C LEU A 326 -13.08 -2.41 -0.40
N LEU A 327 -12.07 -1.66 -0.88
CA LEU A 327 -11.58 -1.68 -2.26
C LEU A 327 -10.28 -2.48 -2.39
N GLY A 328 -10.10 -3.11 -3.56
CA GLY A 328 -8.84 -3.73 -3.96
C GLY A 328 -8.74 -5.22 -3.70
N ASN A 329 -9.86 -5.88 -3.40
CA ASN A 329 -9.95 -7.33 -3.24
C ASN A 329 -10.14 -8.04 -4.59
N LYS A 330 -10.81 -7.40 -5.54
CA LYS A 330 -11.06 -7.93 -6.90
C LYS A 330 -10.60 -6.92 -7.96
N PRO A 331 -10.31 -7.39 -9.18
CA PRO A 331 -10.03 -6.47 -10.30
C PRO A 331 -11.20 -5.55 -10.66
N SER A 332 -12.42 -5.95 -10.31
CA SER A 332 -13.65 -5.16 -10.50
C SER A 332 -13.82 -4.04 -9.48
N ASP A 333 -12.98 -3.97 -8.44
CA ASP A 333 -13.05 -2.91 -7.43
C ASP A 333 -12.44 -1.62 -7.97
N TYR A 334 -13.19 -0.54 -7.87
CA TYR A 334 -12.73 0.78 -8.33
C TYR A 334 -13.33 1.91 -7.50
N MET A 335 -12.75 3.09 -7.63
CA MET A 335 -13.26 4.36 -7.14
C MET A 335 -12.86 5.45 -8.14
N VAL A 336 -13.84 6.13 -8.72
CA VAL A 336 -13.65 7.20 -9.70
C VAL A 336 -14.43 8.44 -9.30
N LEU A 337 -14.00 9.60 -9.79
CA LEU A 337 -14.75 10.84 -9.65
C LEU A 337 -15.99 10.78 -10.54
N ALA A 338 -17.14 11.21 -10.00
CA ALA A 338 -18.43 11.17 -10.71
C ALA A 338 -18.63 12.38 -11.62
#